data_a9ccf84a2bf0ac122cdc287e3c7f5218
#
_entry.id   a9ccf84a2bf0ac122cdc287e3c7f5218
#
_cell.length_a   1.000
_cell.length_b   1.000
_cell.length_c   1.000
_cell.angle_alpha   90.00
_cell.angle_beta   90.00
_cell.angle_gamma   90.00
#
_symmetry.space_group_name_H-M   'P 1'
#
loop_
_entity.id
_entity.type
_entity.pdbx_description
1 polymer ?
#
loop_
_entity_poly.entity_id
_entity_poly.type
_entity_poly.pdbx_seq_one_letter_code
_entity_poly.pdbx_strand_id
1 'polypeptide(L)'
;GGAQGKAAEIANCVAIIAEVDYSRIKTRLDQGWISGVSDSIPEVIKMAQDSMAAKEGKAYAYHGNIVDLLEYIAEHDVHVDLISDQTSCHNVYDGGYCPKGITFEERTRMLADDPAKFHGLVNETLKAHFAALKKLTAKGIYFFDYGNSFMKAVYDAGVKEISKNGIDEKDGFIWPSYVEDIMGPHLFDYGYGPFRWVCLSGKPEDLHKTDQAAMAVSYTHLRAHE
;
A
#
# COMPACT_ATOMS: atom_id res chain seq x y z
N GLY A 1 1.68 -5.21 -0.61
CA GLY A 1 1.97 -5.56 0.38
C GLY A 1 2.29 -6.80 1.22
N GLY A 2 3.19 -7.73 0.79
CA GLY A 2 3.46 -8.94 1.57
C GLY A 2 4.04 -8.70 2.97
N ALA A 3 4.80 -7.63 3.16
CA ALA A 3 5.33 -7.27 4.47
C ALA A 3 4.24 -6.91 5.48
N GLN A 4 3.14 -6.28 5.04
CA GLN A 4 2.01 -5.98 5.92
C GLN A 4 1.27 -7.22 6.38
N GLY A 5 1.11 -8.24 5.52
CA GLY A 5 0.54 -9.52 5.92
C GLY A 5 1.34 -10.16 7.04
N LYS A 6 2.65 -10.23 6.89
CA LYS A 6 3.53 -10.73 7.95
C LYS A 6 3.48 -9.90 9.23
N ALA A 7 3.46 -8.58 9.10
CA ALA A 7 3.35 -7.68 10.25
C ALA A 7 2.00 -7.85 10.98
N ALA A 8 0.91 -8.02 10.24
CA ALA A 8 -0.41 -8.29 10.84
C ALA A 8 -0.42 -9.60 11.64
N GLU A 9 0.14 -10.68 11.10
CA GLU A 9 0.27 -11.95 11.84
C GLU A 9 1.12 -11.80 13.11
N ILE A 10 2.25 -11.10 13.03
CA ILE A 10 3.11 -10.82 14.20
C ILE A 10 2.34 -10.02 15.26
N ALA A 11 1.52 -9.07 14.83
CA ALA A 11 0.66 -8.27 15.72
C ALA A 11 -0.61 -9.00 16.19
N ASN A 12 -0.80 -10.25 15.83
CA ASN A 12 -2.01 -11.04 16.08
C ASN A 12 -3.27 -10.39 15.49
N CYS A 13 -3.14 -9.76 14.35
CA CYS A 13 -4.24 -9.17 13.59
C CYS A 13 -4.63 -10.07 12.41
N VAL A 14 -5.88 -9.94 11.96
CA VAL A 14 -6.33 -10.57 10.72
C VAL A 14 -6.23 -9.56 9.58
N ALA A 15 -5.66 -9.96 8.44
CA ALA A 15 -5.49 -9.09 7.29
C ALA A 15 -5.89 -9.76 5.98
N ILE A 16 -6.44 -8.96 5.06
CA ILE A 16 -6.64 -9.33 3.65
C ILE A 16 -5.78 -8.41 2.80
N ILE A 17 -5.02 -8.99 1.88
CA ILE A 17 -4.15 -8.27 0.96
C ILE A 17 -4.61 -8.56 -0.47
N ALA A 18 -4.98 -7.53 -1.24
CA ALA A 18 -5.24 -7.67 -2.66
C ALA A 18 -3.93 -7.63 -3.47
N GLU A 19 -3.77 -8.58 -4.36
CA GLU A 19 -2.62 -8.67 -5.26
C GLU A 19 -3.07 -9.28 -6.59
N VAL A 20 -2.70 -8.64 -7.69
CA VAL A 20 -3.07 -9.08 -9.05
C VAL A 20 -2.04 -10.03 -9.67
N ASP A 21 -0.82 -10.03 -9.17
CA ASP A 21 0.26 -10.89 -9.64
C ASP A 21 0.36 -12.15 -8.75
N TYR A 22 -0.15 -13.26 -9.26
CA TYR A 22 -0.14 -14.54 -8.53
C TYR A 22 1.27 -14.99 -8.14
N SER A 23 2.30 -14.67 -8.92
CA SER A 23 3.68 -15.05 -8.60
C SER A 23 4.15 -14.43 -7.28
N ARG A 24 3.69 -13.21 -6.97
CA ARG A 24 3.97 -12.52 -5.71
C ARG A 24 3.22 -13.16 -4.55
N ILE A 25 1.96 -13.55 -4.76
CA ILE A 25 1.17 -14.30 -3.78
C ILE A 25 1.88 -15.61 -3.44
N LYS A 26 2.23 -16.39 -4.49
CA LYS A 26 2.94 -17.67 -4.31
C LYS A 26 4.23 -17.49 -3.50
N THR A 27 5.03 -16.49 -3.80
CA THR A 27 6.24 -16.19 -3.04
C THR A 27 5.94 -15.97 -1.56
N ARG A 28 4.85 -15.27 -1.21
CA ARG A 28 4.48 -15.00 0.19
C ARG A 28 3.91 -16.23 0.90
N LEU A 29 3.19 -17.07 0.18
CA LEU A 29 2.77 -18.39 0.69
C LEU A 29 3.98 -19.27 1.00
N ASP A 30 4.91 -19.39 0.06
CA ASP A 30 6.14 -20.19 0.22
C ASP A 30 7.02 -19.70 1.39
N GLN A 31 6.99 -18.39 1.66
CA GLN A 31 7.70 -17.76 2.79
C GLN A 31 6.95 -17.89 4.13
N GLY A 32 5.72 -18.37 4.14
CA GLY A 32 4.86 -18.36 5.33
C GLY A 32 4.53 -16.95 5.83
N TRP A 33 4.38 -15.99 4.92
CA TRP A 33 4.01 -14.60 5.23
C TRP A 33 2.50 -14.34 5.09
N ILE A 34 1.80 -15.24 4.44
CA ILE A 34 0.34 -15.30 4.36
C ILE A 34 -0.12 -16.74 4.55
N SER A 35 -1.30 -16.90 5.11
CA SER A 35 -1.87 -18.19 5.52
C SER A 35 -2.76 -18.85 4.47
N GLY A 36 -3.16 -18.11 3.43
CA GLY A 36 -3.99 -18.64 2.35
C GLY A 36 -4.30 -17.62 1.27
N VAL A 37 -4.95 -18.08 0.21
CA VAL A 37 -5.33 -17.27 -0.96
C VAL A 37 -6.68 -17.71 -1.51
N SER A 38 -7.44 -16.78 -2.06
CA SER A 38 -8.62 -17.04 -2.87
C SER A 38 -8.78 -16.00 -3.98
N ASP A 39 -9.34 -16.43 -5.12
CA ASP A 39 -9.82 -15.57 -6.20
C ASP A 39 -11.25 -15.06 -5.94
N SER A 40 -11.91 -15.58 -4.89
CA SER A 40 -13.26 -15.23 -4.49
C SER A 40 -13.25 -14.27 -3.31
N ILE A 41 -13.83 -13.08 -3.49
CA ILE A 41 -13.95 -12.10 -2.41
C ILE A 41 -14.77 -12.65 -1.23
N PRO A 42 -15.96 -13.27 -1.44
CA PRO A 42 -16.71 -13.87 -0.33
C PRO A 42 -15.90 -14.92 0.46
N GLU A 43 -15.12 -15.73 -0.25
CA GLU A 43 -14.32 -16.78 0.37
C GLU A 43 -13.17 -16.20 1.22
N VAL A 44 -12.40 -15.24 0.69
CA VAL A 44 -11.31 -14.63 1.46
C VAL A 44 -11.84 -13.87 2.68
N ILE A 45 -13.00 -13.23 2.58
CA ILE A 45 -13.66 -12.57 3.71
C ILE A 45 -14.08 -13.61 4.75
N LYS A 46 -14.66 -14.74 4.31
CA LYS A 46 -15.02 -15.83 5.22
C LYS A 46 -13.79 -16.38 5.95
N MET A 47 -12.68 -16.62 5.26
CA MET A 47 -11.42 -17.07 5.88
C MET A 47 -10.95 -16.08 6.95
N ALA A 48 -11.02 -14.79 6.69
CA ALA A 48 -10.68 -13.75 7.65
C ALA A 48 -11.62 -13.76 8.87
N GLN A 49 -12.93 -13.85 8.65
CA GLN A 49 -13.94 -13.91 9.70
C GLN A 49 -13.78 -15.16 10.60
N ASP A 50 -13.49 -16.31 10.00
CA ASP A 50 -13.24 -17.55 10.74
C ASP A 50 -12.01 -17.40 11.65
N SER A 51 -10.94 -16.75 11.17
CA SER A 51 -9.75 -16.47 12.00
C SER A 51 -10.02 -15.45 13.10
N MET A 52 -10.83 -14.41 12.83
CA MET A 52 -11.27 -13.47 13.87
C MET A 52 -12.06 -14.17 14.96
N ALA A 53 -12.99 -15.06 14.60
CA ALA A 53 -13.77 -15.85 15.55
C ALA A 53 -12.88 -16.79 16.38
N ALA A 54 -11.84 -17.36 15.77
CA ALA A 54 -10.84 -18.18 16.44
C ALA A 54 -9.82 -17.38 17.27
N LYS A 55 -9.79 -16.04 17.13
CA LYS A 55 -8.77 -15.14 17.71
C LYS A 55 -7.35 -15.47 17.27
N GLU A 56 -7.20 -15.86 16.00
CA GLU A 56 -5.92 -16.19 15.39
C GLU A 56 -5.50 -15.09 14.41
N GLY A 57 -4.32 -14.48 14.63
CA GLY A 57 -3.73 -13.53 13.69
C GLY A 57 -3.28 -14.22 12.43
N LYS A 58 -3.96 -13.96 11.31
CA LYS A 58 -3.65 -14.54 9.99
C LYS A 58 -3.82 -13.52 8.87
N ALA A 59 -2.99 -13.65 7.85
CA ALA A 59 -3.09 -12.85 6.65
C ALA A 59 -3.48 -13.71 5.46
N TYR A 60 -4.40 -13.22 4.66
CA TYR A 60 -4.90 -13.88 3.45
C TYR A 60 -4.70 -13.00 2.23
N ALA A 61 -4.44 -13.60 1.08
CA ALA A 61 -4.42 -12.88 -0.19
C ALA A 61 -5.75 -13.04 -0.93
N TYR A 62 -6.30 -11.93 -1.38
CA TYR A 62 -7.25 -11.91 -2.47
C TYR A 62 -6.48 -11.77 -3.78
N HIS A 63 -6.54 -12.76 -4.65
CA HIS A 63 -5.97 -12.68 -5.98
C HIS A 63 -6.91 -11.92 -6.89
N GLY A 64 -6.75 -10.61 -6.94
CA GLY A 64 -7.61 -9.73 -7.70
C GLY A 64 -7.34 -8.25 -7.44
N ASN A 65 -8.17 -7.41 -8.05
CA ASN A 65 -8.01 -5.96 -7.94
C ASN A 65 -8.53 -5.43 -6.61
N ILE A 66 -7.78 -4.54 -5.99
CA ILE A 66 -8.14 -3.92 -4.71
C ILE A 66 -9.48 -3.18 -4.78
N VAL A 67 -9.79 -2.55 -5.91
CA VAL A 67 -11.04 -1.78 -6.07
C VAL A 67 -12.26 -2.70 -5.98
N ASP A 68 -12.19 -3.91 -6.58
CA ASP A 68 -13.28 -4.89 -6.49
C ASP A 68 -13.52 -5.32 -5.04
N LEU A 69 -12.44 -5.55 -4.28
CA LEU A 69 -12.53 -5.87 -2.85
C LEU A 69 -13.15 -4.74 -2.03
N LEU A 70 -12.71 -3.50 -2.25
CA LEU A 70 -13.23 -2.34 -1.52
C LEU A 70 -14.69 -2.04 -1.84
N GLU A 71 -15.10 -2.16 -3.11
CA GLU A 71 -16.49 -2.01 -3.51
C GLU A 71 -17.36 -3.09 -2.85
N TYR A 72 -16.90 -4.35 -2.86
CA TYR A 72 -17.61 -5.44 -2.21
C TYR A 72 -17.78 -5.19 -0.70
N ILE A 73 -16.72 -4.78 0.00
CA ILE A 73 -16.75 -4.43 1.43
C ILE A 73 -17.77 -3.32 1.69
N ALA A 74 -17.80 -2.28 0.83
CA ALA A 74 -18.72 -1.16 0.97
C ALA A 74 -20.19 -1.54 0.72
N GLU A 75 -20.45 -2.46 -0.23
CA GLU A 75 -21.78 -2.90 -0.63
C GLU A 75 -22.40 -3.91 0.35
N HIS A 76 -21.56 -4.78 0.92
CA HIS A 76 -22.02 -5.86 1.82
C HIS A 76 -21.82 -5.54 3.31
N ASP A 77 -21.44 -4.31 3.61
CA ASP A 77 -21.25 -3.81 4.98
C ASP A 77 -20.30 -4.69 5.83
N VAL A 78 -19.24 -5.17 5.19
CA VAL A 78 -18.23 -6.00 5.86
C VAL A 78 -17.45 -5.14 6.84
N HIS A 79 -17.35 -5.59 8.09
CA HIS A 79 -16.59 -4.89 9.12
C HIS A 79 -15.09 -4.94 8.85
N VAL A 80 -14.46 -3.77 8.83
CA VAL A 80 -13.02 -3.56 8.70
C VAL A 80 -12.62 -2.39 9.58
N ASP A 81 -11.56 -2.51 10.36
CA ASP A 81 -11.07 -1.44 11.24
C ASP A 81 -10.16 -0.48 10.50
N LEU A 82 -9.29 -1.03 9.63
CA LEU A 82 -8.17 -0.32 9.02
C LEU A 82 -7.97 -0.72 7.58
N ILE A 83 -7.75 0.26 6.71
CA ILE A 83 -7.37 0.08 5.31
C ILE A 83 -6.11 0.91 5.02
N SER A 84 -5.21 0.39 4.23
CA SER A 84 -4.07 1.17 3.71
C SER A 84 -3.76 0.83 2.27
N ASP A 85 -3.31 1.81 1.49
CA ASP A 85 -2.63 1.59 0.21
C ASP A 85 -1.14 1.80 0.39
N GLN A 86 -0.32 0.96 -0.22
CA GLN A 86 1.10 1.02 0.02
C GLN A 86 1.94 1.26 -1.23
N THR A 87 2.00 0.31 -2.13
CA THR A 87 3.05 0.28 -3.15
C THR A 87 2.55 0.38 -4.58
N SER A 88 1.26 0.16 -4.80
CA SER A 88 0.66 0.12 -6.13
C SER A 88 0.79 1.44 -6.87
N CYS A 89 0.85 2.56 -6.15
CA CYS A 89 0.83 3.88 -6.73
C CYS A 89 2.21 4.56 -6.87
N HIS A 90 3.33 3.86 -6.68
CA HIS A 90 4.65 4.47 -6.88
C HIS A 90 4.94 4.83 -8.35
N ASN A 91 4.50 3.98 -9.29
CA ASN A 91 4.64 4.19 -10.72
C ASN A 91 3.35 3.81 -11.42
N VAL A 92 2.29 4.56 -11.17
CA VAL A 92 0.93 4.21 -11.60
C VAL A 92 0.81 4.00 -13.10
N TYR A 93 1.51 4.83 -13.90
CA TYR A 93 1.45 4.81 -15.35
C TYR A 93 2.49 3.91 -16.01
N ASP A 94 3.49 3.45 -15.25
CA ASP A 94 4.55 2.55 -15.74
C ASP A 94 4.32 1.10 -15.27
N GLY A 95 3.08 0.75 -14.99
CA GLY A 95 2.68 -0.61 -14.64
C GLY A 95 2.76 -0.96 -13.15
N GLY A 96 2.96 0.00 -12.27
CA GLY A 96 2.86 -0.19 -10.83
C GLY A 96 1.43 -0.40 -10.35
N TYR A 97 0.46 0.16 -11.07
CA TYR A 97 -0.97 0.04 -10.79
C TYR A 97 -1.68 -0.81 -11.86
N CYS A 98 -2.56 -1.71 -11.45
CA CYS A 98 -3.35 -2.52 -12.38
C CYS A 98 -4.75 -1.95 -12.48
N PRO A 99 -5.21 -1.52 -13.67
CA PRO A 99 -6.57 -1.08 -13.87
C PRO A 99 -7.59 -2.17 -13.54
N LYS A 100 -8.74 -1.74 -13.01
CA LYS A 100 -9.88 -2.62 -12.77
C LYS A 100 -10.41 -3.24 -14.07
N GLY A 101 -10.85 -4.49 -14.02
CA GLY A 101 -11.50 -5.18 -15.13
C GLY A 101 -10.55 -5.78 -16.16
N ILE A 102 -9.24 -5.75 -15.93
CA ILE A 102 -8.24 -6.44 -16.77
C ILE A 102 -7.32 -7.30 -15.90
N THR A 103 -6.80 -8.38 -16.50
CA THR A 103 -5.81 -9.24 -15.84
C THR A 103 -4.43 -8.60 -15.78
N PHE A 104 -3.55 -9.18 -14.96
CA PHE A 104 -2.15 -8.76 -14.88
C PHE A 104 -1.42 -8.86 -16.22
N GLU A 105 -1.69 -9.92 -16.98
CA GLU A 105 -1.11 -10.15 -18.30
C GLU A 105 -1.66 -9.16 -19.35
N GLU A 106 -2.96 -8.88 -19.32
CA GLU A 106 -3.58 -7.87 -20.18
C GLU A 106 -3.03 -6.48 -19.88
N ARG A 107 -2.88 -6.13 -18.62
CA ARG A 107 -2.23 -4.89 -18.19
C ARG A 107 -0.83 -4.78 -18.77
N THR A 108 -0.02 -5.83 -18.69
CA THR A 108 1.36 -5.83 -19.18
C THR A 108 1.43 -5.65 -20.69
N ARG A 109 0.53 -6.32 -21.42
CA ARG A 109 0.42 -6.14 -22.87
C ARG A 109 -0.04 -4.73 -23.24
N MET A 110 -1.10 -4.24 -22.60
CA MET A 110 -1.66 -2.92 -22.89
C MET A 110 -0.67 -1.80 -22.62
N LEU A 111 0.13 -1.89 -21.55
CA LEU A 111 1.18 -0.91 -21.26
C LEU A 111 2.21 -0.81 -22.38
N ALA A 112 2.54 -1.93 -23.04
CA ALA A 112 3.48 -1.96 -24.17
C ALA A 112 2.84 -1.51 -25.49
N ASP A 113 1.61 -1.95 -25.76
CA ASP A 113 0.98 -1.81 -27.07
C ASP A 113 0.17 -0.52 -27.22
N ASP A 114 -0.47 -0.05 -26.12
CA ASP A 114 -1.32 1.15 -26.10
C ASP A 114 -1.21 1.90 -24.76
N PRO A 115 -0.09 2.57 -24.47
CA PRO A 115 0.11 3.31 -23.23
C PRO A 115 -0.97 4.38 -22.96
N ALA A 116 -1.51 5.01 -24.00
CA ALA A 116 -2.53 6.05 -23.84
C ALA A 116 -3.85 5.46 -23.31
N LYS A 117 -4.27 4.31 -23.82
CA LYS A 117 -5.43 3.58 -23.32
C LYS A 117 -5.18 3.09 -21.89
N PHE A 118 -3.98 2.56 -21.61
CA PHE A 118 -3.59 2.15 -20.27
C PHE A 118 -3.72 3.30 -19.26
N HIS A 119 -3.18 4.48 -19.57
CA HIS A 119 -3.29 5.67 -18.72
C HIS A 119 -4.76 6.06 -18.46
N GLY A 120 -5.61 5.99 -19.48
CA GLY A 120 -7.04 6.26 -19.34
C GLY A 120 -7.71 5.32 -18.35
N LEU A 121 -7.45 4.01 -18.45
CA LEU A 121 -7.98 3.01 -17.53
C LEU A 121 -7.44 3.15 -16.09
N VAL A 122 -6.16 3.52 -15.95
CA VAL A 122 -5.57 3.84 -14.64
C VAL A 122 -6.32 4.98 -13.99
N ASN A 123 -6.56 6.10 -14.70
CA ASN A 123 -7.28 7.25 -14.15
C ASN A 123 -8.70 6.90 -13.71
N GLU A 124 -9.44 6.15 -14.54
CA GLU A 124 -10.80 5.73 -14.18
C GLU A 124 -10.79 4.79 -12.97
N THR A 125 -9.80 3.90 -12.88
CA THR A 125 -9.66 3.00 -11.73
C THR A 125 -9.29 3.76 -10.45
N LEU A 126 -8.41 4.76 -10.52
CA LEU A 126 -8.07 5.61 -9.36
C LEU A 126 -9.28 6.39 -8.85
N LYS A 127 -10.14 6.89 -9.75
CA LYS A 127 -11.41 7.53 -9.37
C LYS A 127 -12.36 6.57 -8.66
N ALA A 128 -12.49 5.34 -9.17
CA ALA A 128 -13.31 4.31 -8.54
C ALA A 128 -12.74 3.88 -7.18
N HIS A 129 -11.41 3.74 -7.08
CA HIS A 129 -10.70 3.44 -5.83
C HIS A 129 -10.97 4.51 -4.77
N PHE A 130 -10.80 5.78 -5.13
CA PHE A 130 -11.13 6.90 -4.26
C PHE A 130 -12.58 6.89 -3.81
N ALA A 131 -13.52 6.67 -4.74
CA ALA A 131 -14.95 6.65 -4.43
C ALA A 131 -15.32 5.52 -3.45
N ALA A 132 -14.72 4.34 -3.59
CA ALA A 132 -14.90 3.22 -2.66
C ALA A 132 -14.35 3.57 -1.27
N LEU A 133 -13.12 4.07 -1.18
CA LEU A 133 -12.51 4.50 0.08
C LEU A 133 -13.30 5.62 0.76
N LYS A 134 -13.79 6.60 -0.01
CA LYS A 134 -14.62 7.69 0.54
C LYS A 134 -15.90 7.18 1.20
N LYS A 135 -16.55 6.15 0.60
CA LYS A 135 -17.72 5.49 1.21
C LYS A 135 -17.34 4.77 2.50
N LEU A 136 -16.22 4.06 2.51
CA LEU A 136 -15.77 3.28 3.66
C LEU A 136 -15.31 4.17 4.82
N THR A 137 -14.54 5.21 4.54
CA THR A 137 -14.10 6.17 5.57
C THR A 137 -15.25 6.99 6.14
N ALA A 138 -16.29 7.27 5.35
CA ALA A 138 -17.53 7.89 5.84
C ALA A 138 -18.31 7.00 6.84
N LYS A 139 -18.09 5.68 6.81
CA LYS A 139 -18.61 4.73 7.80
C LYS A 139 -17.73 4.61 9.06
N GLY A 140 -16.63 5.36 9.14
CA GLY A 140 -15.70 5.36 10.29
C GLY A 140 -14.50 4.44 10.15
N ILE A 141 -14.31 3.77 9.02
CA ILE A 141 -13.12 2.95 8.78
C ILE A 141 -11.90 3.87 8.66
N TYR A 142 -10.84 3.57 9.39
CA TYR A 142 -9.61 4.35 9.32
C TYR A 142 -8.82 3.97 8.06
N PHE A 143 -8.44 4.97 7.28
CA PHE A 143 -7.57 4.79 6.12
C PHE A 143 -6.32 5.65 6.24
N PHE A 144 -5.17 5.14 5.84
CA PHE A 144 -3.95 5.90 5.62
C PHE A 144 -3.24 5.47 4.32
N ASP A 145 -2.62 6.44 3.66
CA ASP A 145 -1.69 6.21 2.55
C ASP A 145 -0.26 6.07 3.06
N TYR A 146 0.52 5.21 2.44
CA TYR A 146 1.90 4.95 2.87
C TYR A 146 2.91 6.00 2.37
N GLY A 147 2.57 7.21 2.19
CA GLY A 147 3.51 8.26 1.79
C GLY A 147 2.98 9.15 0.68
N ASN A 148 1.68 9.37 0.66
CA ASN A 148 0.96 10.24 -0.27
C ASN A 148 0.92 9.77 -1.73
N SER A 149 1.48 8.61 -2.08
CA SER A 149 1.55 8.15 -3.48
C SER A 149 0.17 7.89 -4.08
N PHE A 150 -0.72 7.25 -3.34
CA PHE A 150 -2.10 7.02 -3.77
C PHE A 150 -2.88 8.34 -3.87
N MET A 151 -2.84 9.15 -2.82
CA MET A 151 -3.59 10.41 -2.78
C MET A 151 -3.12 11.37 -3.88
N LYS A 152 -1.82 11.44 -4.13
CA LYS A 152 -1.26 12.22 -5.23
C LYS A 152 -1.71 11.69 -6.59
N ALA A 153 -1.70 10.38 -6.81
CA ALA A 153 -2.15 9.77 -8.06
C ALA A 153 -3.64 10.04 -8.32
N VAL A 154 -4.49 9.96 -7.30
CA VAL A 154 -5.91 10.30 -7.39
C VAL A 154 -6.12 11.77 -7.72
N TYR A 155 -5.34 12.67 -7.09
CA TYR A 155 -5.38 14.10 -7.41
C TYR A 155 -4.99 14.36 -8.88
N ASP A 156 -3.92 13.73 -9.37
CA ASP A 156 -3.45 13.85 -10.77
C ASP A 156 -4.44 13.24 -11.77
N ALA A 157 -5.20 12.20 -11.38
CA ALA A 157 -6.32 11.68 -12.16
C ALA A 157 -7.54 12.62 -12.24
N GLY A 158 -7.45 13.80 -11.60
CA GLY A 158 -8.45 14.87 -11.68
C GLY A 158 -9.43 14.95 -10.51
N VAL A 159 -9.29 14.13 -9.47
CA VAL A 159 -10.14 14.16 -8.26
C VAL A 159 -9.60 15.19 -7.27
N LYS A 160 -9.97 16.47 -7.45
CA LYS A 160 -9.47 17.56 -6.60
C LYS A 160 -9.97 17.50 -5.16
N GLU A 161 -11.11 16.90 -4.92
CA GLU A 161 -11.70 16.75 -3.57
C GLU A 161 -10.88 15.87 -2.61
N ILE A 162 -9.84 15.19 -3.09
CA ILE A 162 -8.89 14.47 -2.23
C ILE A 162 -7.91 15.41 -1.52
N SER A 163 -7.71 16.64 -2.03
CA SER A 163 -6.94 17.65 -1.31
C SER A 163 -7.79 18.31 -0.20
N LYS A 164 -7.14 18.73 0.89
CA LYS A 164 -7.82 19.33 2.05
C LYS A 164 -8.65 20.57 1.69
N ASN A 165 -8.16 21.39 0.76
CA ASN A 165 -8.84 22.60 0.32
C ASN A 165 -9.75 22.40 -0.92
N GLY A 166 -9.74 21.21 -1.53
CA GLY A 166 -10.51 20.88 -2.73
C GLY A 166 -10.03 21.56 -4.03
N ILE A 167 -8.92 22.27 -4.00
CA ILE A 167 -8.38 23.07 -5.11
C ILE A 167 -7.00 22.59 -5.54
N ASP A 168 -6.04 22.62 -4.62
CA ASP A 168 -4.67 22.24 -4.85
C ASP A 168 -4.10 21.38 -3.68
N GLU A 169 -2.89 20.87 -3.85
CA GLU A 169 -2.26 19.96 -2.90
C GLU A 169 -1.40 20.66 -1.82
N LYS A 170 -1.40 22.01 -1.77
CA LYS A 170 -0.50 22.76 -0.88
C LYS A 170 -0.74 22.49 0.61
N ASP A 171 -2.00 22.27 0.97
CA ASP A 171 -2.38 21.99 2.36
C ASP A 171 -2.42 20.48 2.66
N GLY A 172 -1.97 19.64 1.71
CA GLY A 172 -1.98 18.20 1.81
C GLY A 172 -3.33 17.57 1.47
N PHE A 173 -3.53 16.32 1.86
CA PHE A 173 -4.65 15.46 1.48
C PHE A 173 -5.58 15.18 2.67
N ILE A 174 -6.81 14.73 2.37
CA ILE A 174 -7.88 14.52 3.37
C ILE A 174 -7.62 13.33 4.31
N TRP A 175 -6.81 12.36 3.87
CA TRP A 175 -6.44 11.21 4.69
C TRP A 175 -4.98 11.32 5.15
N PRO A 176 -4.63 10.71 6.28
CA PRO A 176 -3.28 10.77 6.79
C PRO A 176 -2.28 10.00 5.91
N SER A 177 -1.05 10.50 5.89
CA SER A 177 0.12 9.81 5.39
C SER A 177 0.79 9.04 6.52
N TYR A 178 1.10 7.75 6.27
CA TYR A 178 1.81 6.95 7.26
C TYR A 178 3.16 7.56 7.65
N VAL A 179 3.90 8.08 6.67
CA VAL A 179 5.23 8.65 6.89
C VAL A 179 5.16 9.99 7.62
N GLU A 180 4.28 10.89 7.18
CA GLU A 180 4.19 12.26 7.71
C GLU A 180 3.39 12.34 9.00
N ASP A 181 2.20 11.74 9.03
CA ASP A 181 1.23 11.95 10.11
C ASP A 181 1.31 10.87 11.21
N ILE A 182 1.88 9.69 10.91
CA ILE A 182 1.99 8.59 11.86
C ILE A 182 3.45 8.40 12.31
N MET A 183 4.37 8.09 11.38
CA MET A 183 5.76 7.84 11.74
C MET A 183 6.50 9.12 12.17
N GLY A 184 6.21 10.26 11.51
CA GLY A 184 6.81 11.56 11.84
C GLY A 184 6.69 11.88 13.32
N PRO A 185 5.50 12.17 13.82
CA PRO A 185 5.31 12.62 15.21
C PRO A 185 5.54 11.53 16.26
N HIS A 186 5.40 10.24 15.91
CA HIS A 186 5.52 9.17 16.89
C HIS A 186 6.91 8.52 16.97
N LEU A 187 7.73 8.67 15.92
CA LEU A 187 9.05 8.05 15.86
C LEU A 187 10.14 9.04 15.40
N PHE A 188 9.97 9.68 14.25
CA PHE A 188 11.06 10.48 13.65
C PHE A 188 11.40 11.73 14.46
N ASP A 189 10.41 12.40 15.04
CA ASP A 189 10.61 13.57 15.90
C ASP A 189 11.39 13.23 17.17
N TYR A 190 11.41 11.95 17.56
CA TYR A 190 12.21 11.46 18.70
C TYR A 190 13.53 10.83 18.26
N GLY A 191 13.91 10.94 16.98
CA GLY A 191 15.15 10.38 16.44
C GLY A 191 15.12 8.89 16.15
N TYR A 192 13.96 8.23 16.21
CA TYR A 192 13.80 6.84 15.84
C TYR A 192 13.36 6.74 14.38
N GLY A 193 13.97 5.82 13.64
CA GLY A 193 13.51 5.50 12.28
C GLY A 193 14.62 4.89 11.43
N PRO A 194 14.26 4.16 10.38
CA PRO A 194 15.23 3.67 9.43
C PRO A 194 15.78 4.84 8.62
N PHE A 195 17.08 4.94 8.53
CA PHE A 195 17.71 5.79 7.53
C PHE A 195 18.28 4.95 6.39
N ARG A 196 18.31 5.52 5.21
CA ARG A 196 18.88 4.90 4.01
C ARG A 196 19.97 5.81 3.46
N TRP A 197 21.02 5.21 2.95
CA TRP A 197 22.04 5.93 2.19
C TRP A 197 22.16 5.32 0.80
N VAL A 198 22.52 6.14 -0.16
CA VAL A 198 22.70 5.74 -1.54
C VAL A 198 23.96 6.34 -2.13
N CYS A 199 24.66 5.57 -2.94
CA CYS A 199 25.78 6.06 -3.73
C CYS A 199 25.27 6.48 -5.11
N LEU A 200 25.12 7.79 -5.34
CA LEU A 200 24.58 8.33 -6.59
C LEU A 200 25.50 8.15 -7.79
N SER A 201 26.82 8.07 -7.57
CA SER A 201 27.79 7.90 -8.66
C SER A 201 27.84 6.47 -9.21
N GLY A 202 27.37 5.49 -8.41
CA GLY A 202 27.50 4.05 -8.72
C GLY A 202 28.92 3.50 -8.74
N LYS A 203 29.92 4.28 -8.27
CA LYS A 203 31.33 3.84 -8.23
C LYS A 203 31.66 3.13 -6.93
N PRO A 204 32.40 2.00 -6.98
CA PRO A 204 32.75 1.23 -5.77
C PRO A 204 33.47 2.05 -4.68
N GLU A 205 34.39 2.93 -5.06
CA GLU A 205 35.12 3.79 -4.13
C GLU A 205 34.22 4.81 -3.42
N ASP A 206 33.19 5.32 -4.08
CA ASP A 206 32.24 6.24 -3.49
C ASP A 206 31.21 5.50 -2.63
N LEU A 207 30.82 4.29 -3.03
CA LEU A 207 29.98 3.41 -2.19
C LEU A 207 30.69 3.13 -0.86
N HIS A 208 31.98 2.76 -0.89
CA HIS A 208 32.75 2.52 0.32
C HIS A 208 32.80 3.75 1.26
N LYS A 209 32.94 4.96 0.71
CA LYS A 209 32.89 6.20 1.50
C LYS A 209 31.51 6.44 2.13
N THR A 210 30.43 6.21 1.37
CA THR A 210 29.07 6.38 1.90
C THR A 210 28.77 5.33 2.98
N ASP A 211 29.24 4.10 2.84
CA ASP A 211 29.10 3.05 3.86
C ASP A 211 29.83 3.43 5.16
N GLN A 212 31.06 3.94 5.05
CA GLN A 212 31.82 4.39 6.22
C GLN A 212 31.14 5.57 6.91
N ALA A 213 30.60 6.53 6.17
CA ALA A 213 29.84 7.64 6.73
C ALA A 213 28.58 7.15 7.44
N ALA A 214 27.84 6.22 6.87
CA ALA A 214 26.64 5.63 7.47
C ALA A 214 26.97 4.88 8.77
N MET A 215 28.07 4.12 8.80
CA MET A 215 28.53 3.46 10.03
C MET A 215 28.90 4.46 11.11
N ALA A 216 29.60 5.56 10.78
CA ALA A 216 29.95 6.59 11.73
C ALA A 216 28.71 7.25 12.36
N VAL A 217 27.68 7.56 11.57
CA VAL A 217 26.40 8.11 12.06
C VAL A 217 25.71 7.11 12.99
N SER A 218 25.65 5.84 12.60
CA SER A 218 25.03 4.76 13.39
C SER A 218 25.71 4.60 14.75
N TYR A 219 27.04 4.61 14.80
CA TYR A 219 27.80 4.54 16.05
C TYR A 219 27.58 5.76 16.96
N THR A 220 27.40 6.94 16.40
CA THR A 220 27.12 8.15 17.18
C THR A 220 25.76 8.06 17.88
N HIS A 221 24.75 7.55 17.21
CA HIS A 221 23.41 7.34 17.82
C HIS A 221 23.43 6.29 18.93
N LEU A 222 24.16 5.21 18.79
CA LEU A 222 24.27 4.17 19.82
C LEU A 222 24.92 4.71 21.12
N ARG A 223 25.92 5.58 21.01
CA ARG A 223 26.57 6.20 22.17
C ARG A 223 25.75 7.28 22.88
N ALA A 224 24.77 7.87 22.22
CA ALA A 224 23.90 8.88 22.81
C ALA A 224 22.87 8.30 23.81
N HIS A 225 22.76 6.96 23.85
CA HIS A 225 21.84 6.24 24.73
C HIS A 225 22.56 5.47 25.87
N GLU A 226 23.91 5.53 25.97
CA GLU A 226 24.69 5.09 27.13
C GLU A 226 24.93 6.27 28.09
#